data_0ba11a8436da5869cb610b98269ba0c8
#
_entry.id   0ba11a8436da5869cb610b98269ba0c8
#
_cell.length_a   1.000
_cell.length_b   1.000
_cell.length_c   1.000
_cell.angle_alpha   90.00
_cell.angle_beta   90.00
_cell.angle_gamma   90.00
#
_symmetry.space_group_name_H-M   'P 1'
#
loop_
_entity.id
_entity.type
_entity.pdbx_description
1 polymer ?
#
loop_
_entity_poly.entity_id
_entity_poly.type
_entity_poly.pdbx_seq_one_letter_code
_entity_poly.pdbx_strand_id
1 'polypeptide(L)'
;MDHCNKCEKCTHLCEIVPVMAGAFKALGDLTRLQIIYLLSTDTTGTLGVSELAARLGISQPAVSQHLKTLRSEGLVESRRDGFYIYYTINRERMVQFRGHFDLMYASVMEQCDKELVRKTTQHRVLNACVVFYSYTGVTRGVAMQIQGACGCDLVEVKTQKEYSSFTAYTTGVLRSRKGACDLIVPEKIDVSRYDLLIIGTPVWAWKPAPAINAAVRALRGCEGKRAVIFVTNRGQPGEALTLLKTALTSRGVEVVVEINLAGKDAEDQNARNDLIGQIVAAYPVTDVDKPKTADPEHKDENVKP
;
A
#
# COMPACT_ATOMS: atom_id res chain seq x y z
N MET A 1 -27.61 29.99 -8.68
CA MET A 1 -26.60 28.93 -8.97
C MET A 1 -26.13 29.18 -10.38
N ASP A 2 -25.09 29.98 -10.50
CA ASP A 2 -24.57 30.40 -11.80
C ASP A 2 -23.76 29.25 -12.39
N HIS A 3 -24.23 28.72 -13.51
CA HIS A 3 -23.54 27.68 -14.28
C HIS A 3 -22.21 28.25 -14.78
N CYS A 4 -21.13 27.64 -14.33
CA CYS A 4 -19.80 27.93 -14.85
C CYS A 4 -19.69 27.40 -16.29
N ASN A 5 -19.96 28.25 -17.27
CA ASN A 5 -20.01 27.92 -18.70
C ASN A 5 -18.62 27.98 -19.38
N LYS A 6 -17.50 27.81 -18.64
CA LYS A 6 -16.16 28.16 -19.17
C LYS A 6 -15.11 27.06 -19.14
N CYS A 7 -15.43 25.83 -18.71
CA CYS A 7 -14.40 24.78 -18.67
C CYS A 7 -15.05 23.40 -18.84
N GLU A 8 -14.65 22.62 -19.86
CA GLU A 8 -15.09 21.22 -20.05
C GLU A 8 -14.85 20.35 -18.80
N LYS A 9 -13.79 20.63 -18.04
CA LYS A 9 -13.50 19.94 -16.77
C LYS A 9 -14.50 20.28 -15.65
N CYS A 10 -15.08 21.50 -15.64
CA CYS A 10 -16.10 21.90 -14.65
C CYS A 10 -17.45 21.25 -14.92
N THR A 11 -17.82 21.03 -16.18
CA THR A 11 -19.11 20.41 -16.56
C THR A 11 -19.18 18.97 -16.04
N HIS A 12 -18.12 18.18 -16.19
CA HIS A 12 -18.03 16.82 -15.67
C HIS A 12 -18.12 16.75 -14.13
N LEU A 13 -17.48 17.65 -13.42
CA LEU A 13 -17.55 17.70 -11.96
C LEU A 13 -18.96 18.08 -11.44
N CYS A 14 -19.67 18.99 -12.11
CA CYS A 14 -21.02 19.38 -11.74
C CYS A 14 -22.04 18.25 -11.89
N GLU A 15 -21.83 17.30 -12.80
CA GLU A 15 -22.67 16.13 -12.98
C GLU A 15 -22.33 14.99 -12.02
N ILE A 16 -21.05 14.77 -11.77
CA ILE A 16 -20.53 13.64 -10.95
C ILE A 16 -20.75 13.89 -9.44
N VAL A 17 -20.48 15.12 -8.98
CA VAL A 17 -20.51 15.44 -7.53
C VAL A 17 -21.86 15.19 -6.87
N PRO A 18 -23.02 15.60 -7.44
CA PRO A 18 -24.32 15.28 -6.84
C PRO A 18 -24.62 13.79 -6.76
N VAL A 19 -24.23 13.03 -7.81
CA VAL A 19 -24.40 11.58 -7.89
C VAL A 19 -23.56 10.89 -6.82
N MET A 20 -22.32 11.34 -6.65
CA MET A 20 -21.41 10.84 -5.62
C MET A 20 -21.92 11.17 -4.21
N ALA A 21 -22.40 12.39 -3.99
CA ALA A 21 -22.94 12.81 -2.70
C ALA A 21 -24.15 11.96 -2.28
N GLY A 22 -25.06 11.62 -3.20
CA GLY A 22 -26.17 10.71 -2.96
C GLY A 22 -25.69 9.32 -2.53
N ALA A 23 -24.76 8.74 -3.29
CA ALA A 23 -24.20 7.41 -2.99
C ALA A 23 -23.45 7.40 -1.64
N PHE A 24 -22.61 8.41 -1.34
CA PHE A 24 -21.96 8.52 -0.04
C PHE A 24 -22.94 8.69 1.11
N LYS A 25 -24.00 9.50 0.94
CA LYS A 25 -25.05 9.64 1.94
C LYS A 25 -25.78 8.33 2.18
N ALA A 26 -26.03 7.54 1.13
CA ALA A 26 -26.64 6.24 1.26
C ALA A 26 -25.70 5.23 1.95
N LEU A 27 -24.41 5.25 1.66
CA LEU A 27 -23.41 4.33 2.23
C LEU A 27 -22.91 4.78 3.61
N GLY A 28 -23.08 6.04 4.02
CA GLY A 28 -22.58 6.62 5.27
C GLY A 28 -23.32 6.16 6.54
N ASP A 29 -23.81 4.92 6.56
CA ASP A 29 -24.50 4.30 7.69
C ASP A 29 -24.03 2.86 7.86
N LEU A 30 -23.69 2.46 9.08
CA LEU A 30 -23.13 1.14 9.37
C LEU A 30 -24.02 0.01 8.90
N THR A 31 -25.33 0.09 9.18
CA THR A 31 -26.29 -0.96 8.83
C THR A 31 -26.43 -1.09 7.31
N ARG A 32 -26.42 0.01 6.57
CA ARG A 32 -26.49 -0.03 5.11
C ARG A 32 -25.23 -0.62 4.50
N LEU A 33 -24.05 -0.32 5.05
CA LEU A 33 -22.80 -0.98 4.63
C LEU A 33 -22.82 -2.48 4.92
N GLN A 34 -23.36 -2.88 6.07
CA GLN A 34 -23.53 -4.30 6.41
C GLN A 34 -24.50 -5.00 5.44
N ILE A 35 -25.61 -4.36 5.05
CA ILE A 35 -26.53 -4.88 4.04
C ILE A 35 -25.81 -5.06 2.70
N ILE A 36 -25.07 -4.06 2.22
CA ILE A 36 -24.29 -4.15 0.97
C ILE A 36 -23.30 -5.31 1.05
N TYR A 37 -22.59 -5.46 2.18
CA TYR A 37 -21.67 -6.58 2.38
C TYR A 37 -22.37 -7.94 2.31
N LEU A 38 -23.49 -8.11 3.00
CA LEU A 38 -24.27 -9.37 2.97
C LEU A 38 -24.77 -9.69 1.56
N LEU A 39 -25.29 -8.69 0.84
CA LEU A 39 -25.74 -8.87 -0.54
C LEU A 39 -24.58 -9.14 -1.50
N SER A 40 -23.39 -8.63 -1.24
CA SER A 40 -22.19 -8.88 -2.07
C SER A 40 -21.64 -10.30 -1.95
N THR A 41 -21.84 -10.91 -0.78
CA THR A 41 -21.38 -12.27 -0.47
C THR A 41 -22.46 -13.34 -0.76
N ASP A 42 -23.70 -12.92 -1.03
CA ASP A 42 -24.77 -13.84 -1.39
C ASP A 42 -24.63 -14.31 -2.84
N THR A 43 -24.32 -15.58 -3.00
CA THR A 43 -24.21 -16.25 -4.31
C THR A 43 -25.56 -16.76 -4.82
N THR A 44 -26.59 -16.79 -3.97
CA THR A 44 -27.90 -17.37 -4.30
C THR A 44 -28.87 -16.35 -4.87
N GLY A 45 -28.68 -15.06 -4.56
CA GLY A 45 -29.61 -13.98 -4.94
C GLY A 45 -30.97 -14.08 -4.28
N THR A 46 -31.04 -14.74 -3.11
CA THR A 46 -32.31 -15.04 -2.40
C THR A 46 -32.43 -14.33 -1.06
N LEU A 47 -31.59 -13.33 -0.78
CA LEU A 47 -31.69 -12.56 0.45
C LEU A 47 -32.90 -11.61 0.41
N GLY A 48 -33.86 -11.87 1.32
CA GLY A 48 -35.01 -11.00 1.57
C GLY A 48 -34.91 -10.24 2.87
N VAL A 49 -35.90 -9.39 3.15
CA VAL A 49 -35.95 -8.54 4.37
C VAL A 49 -35.85 -9.38 5.65
N SER A 50 -36.55 -10.51 5.72
CA SER A 50 -36.56 -11.35 6.92
C SER A 50 -35.19 -11.95 7.23
N GLU A 51 -34.51 -12.43 6.19
CA GLU A 51 -33.17 -13.02 6.34
C GLU A 51 -32.13 -11.96 6.71
N LEU A 52 -32.19 -10.80 6.06
CA LEU A 52 -31.31 -9.67 6.41
C LEU A 52 -31.54 -9.19 7.85
N ALA A 53 -32.80 -9.13 8.30
CA ALA A 53 -33.16 -8.76 9.67
C ALA A 53 -32.60 -9.75 10.71
N ALA A 54 -32.71 -11.05 10.41
CA ALA A 54 -32.17 -12.10 11.26
C ALA A 54 -30.62 -12.02 11.36
N ARG A 55 -29.93 -11.83 10.23
CA ARG A 55 -28.46 -11.73 10.20
C ARG A 55 -27.90 -10.48 10.87
N LEU A 56 -28.66 -9.36 10.79
CA LEU A 56 -28.24 -8.09 11.36
C LEU A 56 -28.72 -7.88 12.80
N GLY A 57 -29.62 -8.72 13.30
CA GLY A 57 -30.19 -8.58 14.63
C GLY A 57 -31.09 -7.33 14.81
N ILE A 58 -31.73 -6.86 13.73
CA ILE A 58 -32.60 -5.67 13.75
C ILE A 58 -34.00 -6.02 13.21
N SER A 59 -34.95 -5.11 13.40
CA SER A 59 -36.33 -5.34 12.96
C SER A 59 -36.48 -5.29 11.42
N GLN A 60 -37.43 -6.05 10.88
CA GLN A 60 -37.73 -6.02 9.44
C GLN A 60 -38.14 -4.64 8.91
N PRO A 61 -38.94 -3.81 9.64
CA PRO A 61 -39.19 -2.42 9.24
C PRO A 61 -37.92 -1.58 9.10
N ALA A 62 -36.94 -1.76 10.02
CA ALA A 62 -35.66 -1.07 9.94
C ALA A 62 -34.86 -1.46 8.69
N VAL A 63 -34.76 -2.78 8.40
CA VAL A 63 -34.13 -3.28 7.16
C VAL A 63 -34.82 -2.71 5.94
N SER A 64 -36.16 -2.72 5.91
CA SER A 64 -36.92 -2.17 4.79
C SER A 64 -36.62 -0.69 4.54
N GLN A 65 -36.45 0.10 5.61
CA GLN A 65 -36.09 1.52 5.49
C GLN A 65 -34.66 1.71 4.95
N HIS A 66 -33.69 0.92 5.41
CA HIS A 66 -32.33 0.94 4.89
C HIS A 66 -32.28 0.52 3.41
N LEU A 67 -32.98 -0.54 3.04
CA LEU A 67 -33.10 -1.00 1.64
C LEU A 67 -33.78 0.04 0.75
N LYS A 68 -34.81 0.76 1.25
CA LYS A 68 -35.45 1.85 0.52
C LYS A 68 -34.45 2.95 0.18
N THR A 69 -33.58 3.35 1.13
CA THR A 69 -32.52 4.34 0.91
C THR A 69 -31.49 3.86 -0.10
N LEU A 70 -31.05 2.60 0.00
CA LEU A 70 -30.09 2.03 -0.96
C LEU A 70 -30.67 1.94 -2.37
N ARG A 71 -31.96 1.59 -2.48
CA ARG A 71 -32.68 1.53 -3.78
C ARG A 71 -32.89 2.91 -4.39
N SER A 72 -33.20 3.95 -3.59
CA SER A 72 -33.37 5.30 -4.14
C SER A 72 -32.13 5.85 -4.81
N GLU A 73 -30.95 5.38 -4.39
CA GLU A 73 -29.66 5.71 -5.02
C GLU A 73 -29.22 4.69 -6.09
N GLY A 74 -30.06 3.70 -6.34
CA GLY A 74 -29.82 2.66 -7.34
C GLY A 74 -28.73 1.65 -6.97
N LEU A 75 -28.24 1.63 -5.72
CA LEU A 75 -27.16 0.73 -5.28
C LEU A 75 -27.61 -0.71 -5.11
N VAL A 76 -28.92 -0.91 -4.85
CA VAL A 76 -29.55 -2.20 -4.66
C VAL A 76 -30.79 -2.29 -5.54
N GLU A 77 -30.99 -3.44 -6.14
CA GLU A 77 -32.18 -3.80 -6.91
C GLU A 77 -33.04 -4.78 -6.14
N SER A 78 -34.34 -4.85 -6.48
CA SER A 78 -35.22 -5.84 -5.93
C SER A 78 -35.93 -6.63 -7.02
N ARG A 79 -35.99 -7.94 -6.83
CA ARG A 79 -36.72 -8.86 -7.69
C ARG A 79 -37.88 -9.49 -6.88
N ARG A 80 -39.06 -9.46 -7.44
CA ARG A 80 -40.22 -10.16 -6.86
C ARG A 80 -40.32 -11.56 -7.44
N ASP A 81 -40.49 -12.53 -6.55
CA ASP A 81 -40.72 -13.93 -6.92
C ASP A 81 -41.88 -14.45 -6.07
N GLY A 82 -43.06 -14.54 -6.67
CA GLY A 82 -44.28 -14.85 -5.95
C GLY A 82 -44.62 -13.83 -4.85
N PHE A 83 -44.66 -14.30 -3.63
CA PHE A 83 -44.90 -13.48 -2.43
C PHE A 83 -43.64 -12.89 -1.82
N TYR A 84 -42.45 -13.28 -2.31
CA TYR A 84 -41.17 -12.86 -1.76
C TYR A 84 -40.53 -11.76 -2.58
N ILE A 85 -39.79 -10.87 -1.89
CA ILE A 85 -39.00 -9.85 -2.51
C ILE A 85 -37.52 -10.09 -2.11
N TYR A 86 -36.70 -10.34 -3.11
CA TYR A 86 -35.28 -10.55 -2.96
C TYR A 86 -34.52 -9.34 -3.41
N TYR A 87 -33.34 -9.11 -2.80
CA TYR A 87 -32.50 -7.95 -3.07
C TYR A 87 -31.14 -8.40 -3.56
N THR A 88 -30.59 -7.66 -4.50
CA THR A 88 -29.26 -7.88 -5.06
C THR A 88 -28.53 -6.55 -5.25
N ILE A 89 -27.22 -6.59 -5.34
CA ILE A 89 -26.43 -5.40 -5.66
C ILE A 89 -26.61 -5.06 -7.14
N ASN A 90 -26.88 -3.79 -7.44
CA ASN A 90 -26.78 -3.26 -8.79
C ASN A 90 -25.30 -3.10 -9.15
N ARG A 91 -24.75 -4.09 -9.85
CA ARG A 91 -23.33 -4.14 -10.22
C ARG A 91 -22.94 -2.99 -11.15
N GLU A 92 -23.81 -2.66 -12.09
CA GLU A 92 -23.56 -1.56 -13.04
C GLU A 92 -23.42 -0.23 -12.31
N ARG A 93 -24.34 0.04 -11.36
CA ARG A 93 -24.29 1.24 -10.53
C ARG A 93 -23.05 1.29 -9.65
N MET A 94 -22.59 0.16 -9.11
CA MET A 94 -21.38 0.07 -8.31
C MET A 94 -20.12 0.33 -9.16
N VAL A 95 -20.09 -0.15 -10.40
CA VAL A 95 -18.98 0.14 -11.34
C VAL A 95 -18.95 1.63 -11.70
N GLN A 96 -20.11 2.22 -11.99
CA GLN A 96 -20.21 3.68 -12.24
C GLN A 96 -19.75 4.49 -11.02
N PHE A 97 -20.21 4.13 -9.82
CA PHE A 97 -19.79 4.79 -8.59
C PHE A 97 -18.26 4.72 -8.39
N ARG A 98 -17.67 3.56 -8.60
CA ARG A 98 -16.21 3.39 -8.57
C ARG A 98 -15.51 4.29 -9.58
N GLY A 99 -15.96 4.32 -10.83
CA GLY A 99 -15.37 5.17 -11.86
C GLY A 99 -15.43 6.65 -11.52
N HIS A 100 -16.56 7.12 -10.98
CA HIS A 100 -16.70 8.51 -10.50
C HIS A 100 -15.80 8.79 -9.29
N PHE A 101 -15.67 7.83 -8.38
CA PHE A 101 -14.77 7.96 -7.23
C PHE A 101 -13.31 8.06 -7.67
N ASP A 102 -12.88 7.19 -8.59
CA ASP A 102 -11.51 7.19 -9.13
C ASP A 102 -11.19 8.52 -9.82
N LEU A 103 -12.12 9.08 -10.58
CA LEU A 103 -11.97 10.40 -11.21
C LEU A 103 -11.87 11.54 -10.18
N MET A 104 -12.72 11.54 -9.17
CA MET A 104 -12.69 12.53 -8.08
C MET A 104 -11.38 12.40 -7.29
N TYR A 105 -11.00 11.18 -6.94
CA TYR A 105 -9.76 10.89 -6.23
C TYR A 105 -8.53 11.37 -7.01
N ALA A 106 -8.46 11.05 -8.31
CA ALA A 106 -7.40 11.49 -9.18
C ALA A 106 -7.31 13.04 -9.26
N SER A 107 -8.46 13.72 -9.35
CA SER A 107 -8.51 15.20 -9.36
C SER A 107 -8.02 15.81 -8.04
N VAL A 108 -8.40 15.24 -6.90
CA VAL A 108 -7.94 15.68 -5.58
C VAL A 108 -6.45 15.41 -5.42
N MET A 109 -5.96 14.22 -5.83
CA MET A 109 -4.55 13.87 -5.77
C MET A 109 -3.70 14.73 -6.69
N GLU A 110 -4.15 15.03 -7.92
CA GLU A 110 -3.44 15.94 -8.82
C GLU A 110 -3.25 17.34 -8.21
N GLN A 111 -4.21 17.84 -7.44
CA GLN A 111 -4.07 19.11 -6.73
C GLN A 111 -3.21 18.98 -5.46
N CYS A 112 -3.38 17.90 -4.70
CA CYS A 112 -2.52 17.59 -3.54
C CYS A 112 -1.09 17.36 -3.97
N ASP A 113 -0.84 16.68 -5.09
CA ASP A 113 0.49 16.47 -5.63
C ASP A 113 1.14 17.78 -6.08
N LYS A 114 0.39 18.71 -6.68
CA LYS A 114 0.90 20.06 -7.01
C LYS A 114 1.26 20.88 -5.77
N GLU A 115 0.56 20.70 -4.67
CA GLU A 115 0.81 21.40 -3.40
C GLU A 115 1.80 20.65 -2.50
N LEU A 116 1.78 19.31 -2.53
CA LEU A 116 2.76 18.44 -1.88
C LEU A 116 4.11 18.50 -2.60
N VAL A 117 4.12 18.55 -3.94
CA VAL A 117 5.33 18.78 -4.77
C VAL A 117 5.89 20.18 -4.54
N ARG A 118 5.08 21.17 -4.12
CA ARG A 118 5.56 22.48 -3.65
C ARG A 118 6.14 22.44 -2.24
N LYS A 119 5.69 21.51 -1.37
CA LYS A 119 6.13 21.40 0.04
C LYS A 119 7.07 20.24 0.30
N THR A 120 7.04 19.21 -0.52
CA THR A 120 7.98 18.10 -0.51
C THR A 120 8.69 18.12 -1.86
N THR A 121 9.79 18.85 -1.91
CA THR A 121 10.77 18.71 -2.97
C THR A 121 11.04 17.24 -3.20
N GLN A 122 10.67 16.74 -4.40
CA GLN A 122 11.07 15.46 -4.95
C GLN A 122 10.41 14.21 -4.36
N HIS A 123 9.31 13.73 -4.98
CA HIS A 123 9.20 12.30 -5.23
C HIS A 123 10.36 11.92 -6.17
N ARG A 124 11.51 11.75 -5.58
CA ARG A 124 12.68 11.24 -6.29
C ARG A 124 12.37 9.77 -6.55
N VAL A 125 12.07 9.42 -7.79
CA VAL A 125 12.03 8.01 -8.18
C VAL A 125 13.40 7.44 -7.90
N LEU A 126 13.52 6.69 -6.82
CA LEU A 126 14.78 6.10 -6.41
C LEU A 126 15.05 4.88 -7.28
N ASN A 127 16.21 4.82 -7.90
CA ASN A 127 16.68 3.60 -8.53
C ASN A 127 17.06 2.58 -7.44
N ALA A 128 16.06 2.10 -6.73
CA ALA A 128 16.18 1.24 -5.56
C ALA A 128 15.31 -0.01 -5.69
N CYS A 129 15.69 -1.06 -4.97
CA CYS A 129 14.94 -2.31 -4.92
C CYS A 129 14.64 -2.69 -3.48
N VAL A 130 13.37 -2.97 -3.17
CA VAL A 130 12.95 -3.55 -1.90
C VAL A 130 12.89 -5.06 -2.05
N VAL A 131 13.77 -5.78 -1.36
CA VAL A 131 13.75 -7.24 -1.24
C VAL A 131 13.21 -7.59 0.13
N PHE A 132 12.11 -8.32 0.20
CA PHE A 132 11.47 -8.62 1.47
C PHE A 132 10.82 -9.99 1.51
N TYR A 133 10.66 -10.51 2.72
CA TYR A 133 9.80 -11.65 3.02
C TYR A 133 8.68 -11.21 3.98
N SER A 134 7.46 -11.69 3.76
CA SER A 134 6.33 -11.44 4.66
C SER A 134 5.52 -12.69 4.87
N TYR A 135 5.26 -13.02 6.15
CA TYR A 135 4.41 -14.16 6.52
C TYR A 135 2.96 -13.76 6.78
N THR A 136 2.75 -12.72 7.59
CA THR A 136 1.40 -12.25 7.98
C THR A 136 0.89 -11.07 7.16
N GLY A 137 1.66 -10.57 6.21
CA GLY A 137 1.32 -9.39 5.42
C GLY A 137 1.86 -8.06 5.97
N VAL A 138 2.30 -8.00 7.23
CA VAL A 138 2.77 -6.75 7.87
C VAL A 138 3.99 -6.18 7.14
N THR A 139 5.04 -6.98 6.94
CA THR A 139 6.25 -6.55 6.19
C THR A 139 5.93 -6.16 4.76
N ARG A 140 4.98 -6.88 4.11
CA ARG A 140 4.48 -6.53 2.76
C ARG A 140 3.81 -5.16 2.76
N GLY A 141 2.97 -4.86 3.74
CA GLY A 141 2.32 -3.54 3.87
C GLY A 141 3.33 -2.40 3.92
N VAL A 142 4.41 -2.56 4.71
CA VAL A 142 5.52 -1.59 4.77
C VAL A 142 6.24 -1.48 3.42
N ALA A 143 6.59 -2.60 2.78
CA ALA A 143 7.28 -2.62 1.50
C ALA A 143 6.46 -1.94 0.37
N MET A 144 5.15 -2.16 0.33
CA MET A 144 4.26 -1.51 -0.64
C MET A 144 4.17 0.01 -0.42
N GLN A 145 4.22 0.48 0.82
CA GLN A 145 4.24 1.92 1.09
C GLN A 145 5.56 2.56 0.68
N ILE A 146 6.69 1.89 0.93
CA ILE A 146 8.00 2.34 0.44
C ILE A 146 7.96 2.44 -1.09
N GLN A 147 7.41 1.44 -1.79
CA GLN A 147 7.23 1.49 -3.24
C GLN A 147 6.40 2.70 -3.67
N GLY A 148 5.23 2.89 -3.06
CA GLY A 148 4.34 4.00 -3.40
C GLY A 148 4.98 5.37 -3.19
N ALA A 149 5.82 5.52 -2.16
CA ALA A 149 6.48 6.79 -1.84
C ALA A 149 7.76 7.05 -2.66
N CYS A 150 8.52 6.00 -2.96
CA CYS A 150 9.85 6.12 -3.57
C CYS A 150 9.91 5.65 -5.02
N GLY A 151 8.84 5.08 -5.57
CA GLY A 151 8.81 4.54 -6.94
C GLY A 151 9.77 3.39 -7.20
N CYS A 152 10.25 2.70 -6.15
CA CYS A 152 11.23 1.63 -6.25
C CYS A 152 10.61 0.29 -6.66
N ASP A 153 11.43 -0.62 -7.16
CA ASP A 153 11.01 -1.98 -7.50
C ASP A 153 10.84 -2.86 -6.26
N LEU A 154 9.91 -3.82 -6.34
CA LEU A 154 9.68 -4.81 -5.27
C LEU A 154 10.06 -6.22 -5.72
N VAL A 155 10.78 -6.92 -4.85
CA VAL A 155 11.04 -8.35 -4.94
C VAL A 155 10.54 -9.02 -3.67
N GLU A 156 9.35 -9.59 -3.73
CA GLU A 156 8.85 -10.42 -2.64
C GLU A 156 9.43 -11.83 -2.74
N VAL A 157 10.14 -12.21 -1.70
CA VAL A 157 10.70 -13.56 -1.57
C VAL A 157 9.65 -14.49 -1.00
N LYS A 158 9.41 -15.60 -1.66
CA LYS A 158 8.51 -16.67 -1.18
C LYS A 158 9.31 -17.93 -0.89
N THR A 159 8.86 -18.71 0.07
CA THR A 159 9.41 -20.04 0.33
C THR A 159 8.79 -21.05 -0.63
N GLN A 160 9.58 -21.97 -1.18
CA GLN A 160 9.06 -23.03 -2.06
C GLN A 160 8.01 -23.89 -1.34
N LYS A 161 8.19 -24.10 -0.03
CA LYS A 161 7.21 -24.75 0.82
C LYS A 161 6.64 -23.70 1.78
N GLU A 162 5.37 -23.39 1.65
CA GLU A 162 4.71 -22.43 2.51
C GLU A 162 4.65 -22.92 3.97
N TYR A 163 4.83 -21.99 4.90
CA TYR A 163 4.63 -22.26 6.32
C TYR A 163 3.14 -22.21 6.64
N SER A 164 2.59 -23.28 7.17
CA SER A 164 1.31 -23.22 7.86
C SER A 164 1.47 -22.50 9.21
N SER A 165 0.37 -22.08 9.83
CA SER A 165 0.42 -21.44 11.15
C SER A 165 1.18 -22.29 12.18
N PHE A 166 0.97 -23.60 12.17
CA PHE A 166 1.66 -24.52 13.07
C PHE A 166 3.16 -24.66 12.74
N THR A 167 3.50 -24.83 11.45
CA THR A 167 4.91 -25.01 11.05
C THR A 167 5.74 -23.74 11.16
N ALA A 168 5.12 -22.55 11.05
CA ALA A 168 5.81 -21.30 11.27
C ALA A 168 6.29 -21.15 12.72
N TYR A 169 5.43 -21.49 13.70
CA TYR A 169 5.77 -21.40 15.12
C TYR A 169 6.65 -22.55 15.65
N THR A 170 6.74 -23.65 14.96
CA THR A 170 7.58 -24.81 15.34
C THR A 170 8.85 -24.86 14.51
N THR A 171 8.75 -25.39 13.31
CA THR A 171 9.89 -25.58 12.41
C THR A 171 10.51 -24.25 11.98
N GLY A 172 9.71 -23.24 11.66
CA GLY A 172 10.19 -21.92 11.22
C GLY A 172 11.00 -21.22 12.31
N VAL A 173 10.49 -21.20 13.55
CA VAL A 173 11.19 -20.65 14.72
C VAL A 173 12.50 -21.39 14.99
N LEU A 174 12.49 -22.74 14.95
CA LEU A 174 13.70 -23.53 15.17
C LEU A 174 14.75 -23.29 14.08
N ARG A 175 14.32 -23.18 12.82
CA ARG A 175 15.20 -22.87 11.69
C ARG A 175 15.79 -21.46 11.79
N SER A 176 14.97 -20.46 12.20
CA SER A 176 15.42 -19.10 12.43
C SER A 176 16.49 -19.07 13.53
N ARG A 177 16.28 -19.75 14.67
CA ARG A 177 17.27 -19.86 15.76
C ARG A 177 18.62 -20.41 15.30
N LYS A 178 18.61 -21.35 14.35
CA LYS A 178 19.82 -21.96 13.76
C LYS A 178 20.44 -21.11 12.65
N GLY A 179 19.87 -19.94 12.31
CA GLY A 179 20.32 -19.13 11.17
C GLY A 179 20.19 -19.86 9.82
N ALA A 180 19.23 -20.79 9.71
CA ALA A 180 19.05 -21.60 8.51
C ALA A 180 18.51 -20.73 7.34
N CYS A 181 18.69 -21.27 6.13
CA CYS A 181 18.12 -20.73 4.91
C CYS A 181 17.00 -21.63 4.39
N ASP A 182 15.95 -21.03 3.85
CA ASP A 182 14.89 -21.76 3.16
C ASP A 182 15.20 -21.87 1.65
N LEU A 183 14.53 -22.80 0.97
CA LEU A 183 14.45 -22.76 -0.47
C LEU A 183 13.47 -21.67 -0.86
N ILE A 184 13.89 -20.73 -1.70
CA ILE A 184 13.13 -19.52 -2.03
C ILE A 184 12.86 -19.38 -3.53
N VAL A 185 11.86 -18.56 -3.83
CA VAL A 185 11.56 -18.07 -5.16
C VAL A 185 11.50 -16.53 -5.08
N PRO A 186 12.23 -15.80 -5.94
CA PRO A 186 13.20 -16.29 -6.93
C PRO A 186 14.49 -16.85 -6.29
N GLU A 187 15.11 -17.84 -6.95
CA GLU A 187 16.37 -18.46 -6.47
C GLU A 187 17.59 -17.54 -6.65
N LYS A 188 17.53 -16.59 -7.56
CA LYS A 188 18.54 -15.56 -7.82
C LYS A 188 17.87 -14.20 -7.88
N ILE A 189 18.46 -13.22 -7.22
CA ILE A 189 17.93 -11.85 -7.15
C ILE A 189 19.02 -10.93 -7.69
N ASP A 190 18.88 -10.53 -8.96
CA ASP A 190 19.80 -9.61 -9.60
C ASP A 190 19.46 -8.17 -9.18
N VAL A 191 20.39 -7.55 -8.48
CA VAL A 191 20.26 -6.17 -8.00
C VAL A 191 21.31 -5.24 -8.61
N SER A 192 22.02 -5.67 -9.65
CA SER A 192 23.12 -4.97 -10.28
C SER A 192 22.76 -3.55 -10.74
N ARG A 193 21.53 -3.35 -11.23
CA ARG A 193 21.04 -2.08 -11.78
C ARG A 193 20.63 -1.03 -10.74
N TYR A 194 20.47 -1.41 -9.47
CA TYR A 194 19.97 -0.50 -8.44
C TYR A 194 21.11 0.17 -7.68
N ASP A 195 20.88 1.40 -7.21
CA ASP A 195 21.84 2.20 -6.44
C ASP A 195 21.68 2.00 -4.94
N LEU A 196 20.46 1.65 -4.50
CA LEU A 196 20.13 1.40 -3.11
C LEU A 196 19.33 0.10 -2.97
N LEU A 197 19.67 -0.70 -1.98
CA LEU A 197 18.92 -1.88 -1.59
C LEU A 197 18.12 -1.57 -0.32
N ILE A 198 16.90 -2.09 -0.24
CA ILE A 198 16.05 -2.00 0.96
C ILE A 198 15.66 -3.42 1.31
N ILE A 199 16.10 -3.92 2.47
CA ILE A 199 15.87 -5.31 2.85
C ILE A 199 14.93 -5.38 4.04
N GLY A 200 13.78 -6.05 3.86
CA GLY A 200 12.73 -6.18 4.86
C GLY A 200 12.47 -7.61 5.33
N THR A 201 12.33 -7.82 6.65
CA THR A 201 12.07 -9.15 7.21
C THR A 201 11.21 -9.09 8.47
N PRO A 202 10.29 -10.04 8.70
CA PRO A 202 9.75 -10.24 10.02
C PRO A 202 10.80 -10.86 10.95
N VAL A 203 10.68 -10.57 12.25
CA VAL A 203 11.51 -11.19 13.29
C VAL A 203 10.88 -12.50 13.75
N TRP A 204 11.61 -13.58 13.64
CA TRP A 204 11.24 -14.91 14.15
C TRP A 204 12.26 -15.36 15.20
N ALA A 205 11.79 -15.56 16.43
CA ALA A 205 12.66 -15.97 17.54
C ALA A 205 13.91 -15.08 17.68
N TRP A 206 13.73 -13.77 17.66
CA TRP A 206 14.77 -12.72 17.78
C TRP A 206 15.80 -12.68 16.64
N LYS A 207 15.54 -13.35 15.53
CA LYS A 207 16.42 -13.43 14.35
C LYS A 207 15.65 -13.14 13.06
N PRO A 208 16.34 -12.87 11.93
CA PRO A 208 15.69 -12.73 10.64
C PRO A 208 15.00 -14.04 10.23
N ALA A 209 13.92 -13.94 9.47
CA ALA A 209 13.26 -15.13 8.92
C ALA A 209 14.22 -15.91 8.00
N PRO A 210 14.15 -17.27 7.99
CA PRO A 210 15.04 -18.11 7.16
C PRO A 210 14.99 -17.80 5.67
N ALA A 211 13.81 -17.33 5.17
CA ALA A 211 13.65 -16.90 3.79
C ALA A 211 14.51 -15.69 3.44
N ILE A 212 14.64 -14.69 4.34
CA ILE A 212 15.48 -13.53 4.07
C ILE A 212 16.97 -13.86 4.18
N ASN A 213 17.37 -14.80 5.04
CA ASN A 213 18.74 -15.30 5.07
C ASN A 213 19.12 -15.92 3.71
N ALA A 214 18.20 -16.66 3.10
CA ALA A 214 18.37 -17.21 1.76
C ALA A 214 18.40 -16.08 0.69
N ALA A 215 17.52 -15.10 0.80
CA ALA A 215 17.48 -13.97 -0.14
C ALA A 215 18.80 -13.19 -0.15
N VAL A 216 19.37 -12.91 1.00
CA VAL A 216 20.68 -12.23 1.09
C VAL A 216 21.76 -13.04 0.37
N ARG A 217 21.77 -14.38 0.50
CA ARG A 217 22.69 -15.24 -0.24
C ARG A 217 22.42 -15.29 -1.75
N ALA A 218 21.17 -15.10 -2.14
CA ALA A 218 20.70 -15.14 -3.53
C ALA A 218 20.97 -13.83 -4.30
N LEU A 219 21.31 -12.72 -3.62
CA LEU A 219 21.65 -11.46 -4.26
C LEU A 219 22.79 -11.63 -5.27
N ARG A 220 22.72 -10.92 -6.39
CA ARG A 220 23.77 -10.84 -7.40
C ARG A 220 23.99 -9.37 -7.77
N GLY A 221 25.27 -8.98 -7.95
CA GLY A 221 25.63 -7.58 -8.24
C GLY A 221 25.37 -6.61 -7.10
N CYS A 222 25.45 -7.10 -5.85
CA CYS A 222 25.19 -6.28 -4.66
C CYS A 222 26.47 -5.65 -4.07
N GLU A 223 27.64 -6.06 -4.50
CA GLU A 223 28.94 -5.60 -3.97
C GLU A 223 29.10 -4.08 -4.17
N GLY A 224 29.56 -3.39 -3.12
CA GLY A 224 29.75 -1.95 -3.09
C GLY A 224 28.46 -1.12 -3.00
N LYS A 225 27.29 -1.75 -2.94
CA LYS A 225 26.01 -1.05 -2.82
C LYS A 225 25.69 -0.67 -1.38
N ARG A 226 24.89 0.39 -1.25
CA ARG A 226 24.33 0.81 0.04
C ARG A 226 23.02 0.09 0.30
N ALA A 227 22.71 -0.15 1.57
CA ALA A 227 21.45 -0.76 1.96
C ALA A 227 20.83 -0.09 3.19
N VAL A 228 19.50 -0.02 3.17
CA VAL A 228 18.63 0.22 4.32
C VAL A 228 18.02 -1.12 4.73
N ILE A 229 18.05 -1.45 6.00
CA ILE A 229 17.39 -2.66 6.50
C ILE A 229 16.27 -2.31 7.48
N PHE A 230 15.15 -3.00 7.37
CA PHE A 230 14.06 -2.86 8.33
C PHE A 230 13.53 -4.22 8.79
N VAL A 231 13.13 -4.27 10.04
CA VAL A 231 12.49 -5.46 10.62
C VAL A 231 11.11 -5.10 11.17
N THR A 232 10.18 -6.03 11.05
CA THR A 232 8.85 -5.93 11.65
C THR A 232 8.70 -6.99 12.74
N ASN A 233 8.22 -6.61 13.91
CA ASN A 233 8.05 -7.55 15.02
C ASN A 233 6.90 -7.10 15.95
N ARG A 234 6.53 -7.98 16.89
CA ARG A 234 5.49 -7.68 17.90
C ARG A 234 6.04 -7.22 19.26
N GLY A 235 7.35 -7.10 19.40
CA GLY A 235 7.98 -6.73 20.65
C GLY A 235 9.42 -6.27 20.45
N GLN A 236 10.39 -7.16 20.64
CA GLN A 236 11.81 -6.84 20.53
C GLN A 236 12.43 -7.41 19.24
N PRO A 237 13.30 -6.65 18.55
CA PRO A 237 13.97 -7.12 17.34
C PRO A 237 15.02 -8.20 17.61
N GLY A 238 15.51 -8.30 18.86
CA GLY A 238 16.61 -9.18 19.24
C GLY A 238 17.87 -8.91 18.40
N GLU A 239 18.47 -9.98 17.89
CA GLU A 239 19.68 -9.92 17.05
C GLU A 239 19.38 -9.72 15.56
N ALA A 240 18.09 -9.53 15.18
CA ALA A 240 17.69 -9.61 13.77
C ALA A 240 18.38 -8.56 12.90
N LEU A 241 18.47 -7.30 13.33
CA LEU A 241 19.16 -6.24 12.59
C LEU A 241 20.66 -6.51 12.49
N THR A 242 21.31 -6.85 13.62
CA THR A 242 22.75 -7.15 13.68
C THR A 242 23.15 -8.31 12.78
N LEU A 243 22.37 -9.40 12.79
CA LEU A 243 22.62 -10.57 11.95
C LEU A 243 22.42 -10.24 10.46
N LEU A 244 21.36 -9.48 10.14
CA LEU A 244 21.08 -9.09 8.76
C LEU A 244 22.16 -8.13 8.23
N LYS A 245 22.60 -7.16 9.05
CA LYS A 245 23.72 -6.27 8.74
C LYS A 245 24.99 -7.06 8.48
N THR A 246 25.36 -7.96 9.41
CA THR A 246 26.56 -8.80 9.26
C THR A 246 26.52 -9.62 7.96
N ALA A 247 25.37 -10.22 7.66
CA ALA A 247 25.20 -11.02 6.44
C ALA A 247 25.32 -10.16 5.16
N LEU A 248 24.83 -8.93 5.14
CA LEU A 248 24.96 -8.02 4.00
C LEU A 248 26.37 -7.48 3.86
N THR A 249 26.99 -7.08 4.98
CA THR A 249 28.40 -6.61 4.99
C THR A 249 29.37 -7.68 4.50
N SER A 250 29.16 -8.95 4.86
CA SER A 250 30.00 -10.06 4.34
C SER A 250 29.87 -10.25 2.82
N ARG A 251 28.85 -9.63 2.20
CA ARG A 251 28.63 -9.60 0.76
C ARG A 251 29.08 -8.29 0.11
N GLY A 252 29.83 -7.45 0.83
CA GLY A 252 30.31 -6.17 0.35
C GLY A 252 29.23 -5.08 0.27
N VAL A 253 28.10 -5.23 0.97
CA VAL A 253 27.02 -4.23 1.02
C VAL A 253 27.20 -3.36 2.26
N GLU A 254 27.16 -2.04 2.09
CA GLU A 254 27.20 -1.07 3.18
C GLU A 254 25.80 -0.83 3.75
N VAL A 255 25.53 -1.28 4.97
CA VAL A 255 24.27 -0.99 5.65
C VAL A 255 24.34 0.39 6.30
N VAL A 256 23.60 1.35 5.77
CA VAL A 256 23.64 2.76 6.18
C VAL A 256 22.53 3.15 7.16
N VAL A 257 21.40 2.41 7.15
CA VAL A 257 20.26 2.66 8.05
C VAL A 257 19.70 1.33 8.53
N GLU A 258 19.36 1.25 9.82
CA GLU A 258 18.76 0.12 10.48
C GLU A 258 17.47 0.56 11.17
N ILE A 259 16.33 -0.05 10.83
CA ILE A 259 15.01 0.37 11.33
C ILE A 259 14.26 -0.79 11.96
N ASN A 260 13.77 -0.55 13.16
CA ASN A 260 12.90 -1.48 13.88
C ASN A 260 11.47 -0.95 13.92
N LEU A 261 10.53 -1.68 13.33
CA LEU A 261 9.10 -1.39 13.41
C LEU A 261 8.44 -2.40 14.35
N ALA A 262 8.26 -1.99 15.61
CA ALA A 262 7.74 -2.85 16.66
C ALA A 262 6.24 -2.64 16.90
N GLY A 263 5.50 -3.72 17.13
CA GLY A 263 4.09 -3.67 17.51
C GLY A 263 3.23 -2.92 16.48
N LYS A 264 2.66 -1.78 16.90
CA LYS A 264 1.81 -0.95 16.04
C LYS A 264 2.58 -0.03 15.09
N ASP A 265 3.89 0.15 15.27
CA ASP A 265 4.69 1.07 14.43
C ASP A 265 4.64 0.67 12.95
N ALA A 266 4.57 -0.64 12.67
CA ALA A 266 4.41 -1.13 11.31
C ALA A 266 3.06 -0.77 10.67
N GLU A 267 2.06 -0.33 11.44
CA GLU A 267 0.74 0.14 11.01
C GLU A 267 0.59 1.65 11.19
N ASP A 268 1.47 2.30 11.97
CA ASP A 268 1.46 3.73 12.23
C ASP A 268 2.00 4.52 11.03
N GLN A 269 1.23 5.50 10.57
CA GLN A 269 1.59 6.34 9.41
C GLN A 269 2.82 7.22 9.69
N ASN A 270 2.99 7.72 10.92
CA ASN A 270 4.14 8.57 11.26
C ASN A 270 5.44 7.77 11.26
N ALA A 271 5.44 6.57 11.87
CA ALA A 271 6.60 5.68 11.86
C ALA A 271 7.00 5.27 10.45
N ARG A 272 6.03 5.08 9.56
CA ARG A 272 6.26 4.77 8.15
C ARG A 272 6.77 5.96 7.35
N ASN A 273 6.28 7.17 7.62
CA ASN A 273 6.79 8.40 7.00
C ASN A 273 8.24 8.68 7.42
N ASP A 274 8.58 8.41 8.69
CA ASP A 274 9.96 8.50 9.18
C ASP A 274 10.88 7.49 8.50
N LEU A 275 10.44 6.23 8.35
CA LEU A 275 11.14 5.22 7.57
C LEU A 275 11.42 5.70 6.13
N ILE A 276 10.41 6.24 5.45
CA ILE A 276 10.55 6.77 4.08
C ILE A 276 11.54 7.92 4.04
N GLY A 277 11.48 8.85 5.00
CA GLY A 277 12.43 9.95 5.13
C GLY A 277 13.87 9.46 5.27
N GLN A 278 14.11 8.43 6.10
CA GLN A 278 15.42 7.82 6.28
C GLN A 278 15.92 7.10 5.02
N ILE A 279 15.02 6.44 4.26
CA ILE A 279 15.36 5.81 2.97
C ILE A 279 15.80 6.86 1.95
N VAL A 280 15.04 7.96 1.83
CA VAL A 280 15.37 9.06 0.91
C VAL A 280 16.71 9.71 1.26
N ALA A 281 16.97 9.93 2.55
CA ALA A 281 18.25 10.46 3.04
C ALA A 281 19.43 9.49 2.80
N ALA A 282 19.18 8.18 2.81
CA ALA A 282 20.19 7.16 2.57
C ALA A 282 20.53 6.99 1.08
N TYR A 283 19.73 7.51 0.17
CA TYR A 283 19.95 7.37 -1.26
C TYR A 283 21.20 8.19 -1.68
N PRO A 284 22.14 7.60 -2.45
CA PRO A 284 23.36 8.31 -2.85
C PRO A 284 23.00 9.48 -3.77
N VAL A 285 23.49 10.68 -3.43
CA VAL A 285 23.37 11.87 -4.26
C VAL A 285 24.39 11.75 -5.39
N THR A 286 23.93 11.55 -6.62
CA THR A 286 24.79 11.62 -7.80
C THR A 286 24.95 13.07 -8.25
N ASP A 287 26.09 13.45 -8.84
CA ASP A 287 26.36 14.82 -9.32
C ASP A 287 25.35 15.35 -10.36
N VAL A 288 24.56 14.47 -10.95
CA VAL A 288 23.48 14.82 -11.90
C VAL A 288 22.32 15.55 -11.21
N ASP A 289 22.20 15.44 -9.90
CA ASP A 289 21.11 16.00 -9.10
C ASP A 289 21.41 17.36 -8.47
N LYS A 290 22.60 17.91 -8.70
CA LYS A 290 22.91 19.29 -8.27
C LYS A 290 22.08 20.25 -9.14
N PRO A 291 21.28 21.16 -8.57
CA PRO A 291 20.65 22.22 -9.36
C PRO A 291 21.77 22.96 -10.09
N LYS A 292 21.65 23.05 -11.43
CA LYS A 292 22.54 23.91 -12.20
C LYS A 292 22.48 25.30 -11.56
N THR A 293 23.54 25.69 -10.91
CA THR A 293 23.71 27.06 -10.46
C THR A 293 23.54 27.93 -11.69
N ALA A 294 22.57 28.85 -11.65
CA ALA A 294 22.41 29.86 -12.68
C ALA A 294 23.76 30.54 -12.86
N ASP A 295 24.27 30.50 -14.09
CA ASP A 295 25.47 31.26 -14.48
C ASP A 295 25.23 32.73 -14.13
N PRO A 296 26.06 33.36 -13.32
CA PRO A 296 26.04 34.81 -13.19
C PRO A 296 26.84 35.41 -14.34
N GLU A 297 26.21 36.38 -14.99
CA GLU A 297 26.86 37.36 -15.88
C GLU A 297 26.85 37.10 -17.40
N HIS A 298 25.80 37.54 -18.05
CA HIS A 298 25.97 38.29 -19.27
C HIS A 298 25.89 39.79 -18.92
N LYS A 299 27.06 40.41 -18.67
CA LYS A 299 27.20 41.87 -18.71
C LYS A 299 27.13 42.32 -20.15
N ASP A 300 26.06 42.99 -20.50
CA ASP A 300 25.98 43.78 -21.74
C ASP A 300 26.98 44.98 -21.61
N GLU A 301 28.16 44.83 -22.21
CA GLU A 301 28.99 45.95 -22.63
C GLU A 301 28.67 46.22 -24.10
N ASN A 302 27.86 47.24 -24.36
CA ASN A 302 28.03 48.14 -25.49
C ASN A 302 26.91 49.20 -25.53
N VAL A 303 27.16 50.32 -24.84
CA VAL A 303 26.60 51.61 -25.27
C VAL A 303 27.74 52.58 -25.21
N LYS A 304 28.21 53.04 -26.36
CA LYS A 304 28.97 54.29 -26.56
C LYS A 304 28.43 55.00 -27.79
N PRO A 305 28.72 56.28 -27.91
CA PRO A 305 27.83 57.42 -27.54
C PRO A 305 27.10 57.95 -28.77
#